data_4e5a7e1811fd38c32dc94f0ecc759972
#
_entry.id   4e5a7e1811fd38c32dc94f0ecc759972
#
_cell.length_a   1.000
_cell.length_b   1.000
_cell.length_c   1.000
_cell.angle_alpha   90.00
_cell.angle_beta   90.00
_cell.angle_gamma   90.00
#
_symmetry.space_group_name_H-M   'P 1'
#
loop_
_entity.id
_entity.type
_entity.pdbx_description
1 polymer ?
#
loop_
_entity_poly.entity_id
_entity_poly.type
_entity_poly.pdbx_seq_one_letter_code
_entity_poly.pdbx_strand_id
1 'polypeptide(L)'
;MARLLSLNVGLPREITWKGKTVRTAIWKLPVTGRRMACKLNIDGDAQADLAGHGGEQRAVFVYQMESYHYWEQFLGRGDFMFGQFGENFTVEGLADNEVCIGDQYRIGDAIFEVTQPRVTCYRLGIRMNEPRMPSLVVAHRRPGFYFRVLREGEVGAGDDIARIADGPVRMTVADIDGLLYLPGHAREQLERALRIPALSQGWQSSFQVMLNQDESSKVAQGNPGLANEAPAPTWSGFRQMAVASIQKESDGVTSFIVTAADGGTLPIAQPGQFVVLRLHVDHEKPPVIRSYSLSDLPSAGRFRISVKSESHGVGSSFLSTGVRRGDVLEVSAPRGSFTLRSGEGPVVLISAGIGATPVLSMLHQLAAERTQREVWWIYGARNQANHPFAEESRSLLQQLQRARSCIVYSRPTSDDELGKDFDIQGHIEVALLEKLGVPSKADFYLCGPSSFLKDIREGLLRWGAPAESVHSETFGSITGITPGLGRFAHNPHQPAEMGSGPAVSFARSGINAAWSPNFESLLELAEAYDVPVRWSCRTGVCHTCVTGLISGSITYRYEPLEKPTQGNVLVCCAQPNGDISLDL
;
A
#
# COMPACT_ATOMS: atom_id res chain seq x y z
N MET A 1 -23.89 35.56 5.12
CA MET A 1 -24.58 34.24 5.26
C MET A 1 -24.03 33.36 4.16
N ALA A 2 -23.75 32.11 4.46
CA ALA A 2 -23.28 31.19 3.44
C ALA A 2 -24.42 30.74 2.53
N ARG A 3 -24.14 30.49 1.24
CA ARG A 3 -25.14 30.20 0.23
C ARG A 3 -24.67 29.16 -0.77
N LEU A 4 -25.58 28.29 -1.22
CA LEU A 4 -25.34 27.35 -2.30
C LEU A 4 -25.50 28.08 -3.65
N LEU A 5 -24.38 28.39 -4.32
CA LEU A 5 -24.39 29.14 -5.58
C LEU A 5 -24.71 28.23 -6.77
N SER A 6 -24.19 27.01 -6.76
CA SER A 6 -24.40 26.04 -7.83
C SER A 6 -24.45 24.61 -7.28
N LEU A 7 -25.38 23.84 -7.80
CA LEU A 7 -25.49 22.40 -7.62
C LEU A 7 -24.96 21.71 -8.87
N ASN A 8 -23.94 20.86 -8.72
CA ASN A 8 -23.24 20.25 -9.84
C ASN A 8 -23.27 18.73 -9.74
N VAL A 9 -23.53 18.05 -10.85
CA VAL A 9 -23.56 16.59 -10.95
C VAL A 9 -22.76 16.12 -12.17
N GLY A 10 -22.26 14.90 -12.13
CA GLY A 10 -21.53 14.29 -13.23
C GLY A 10 -21.52 12.78 -13.16
N LEU A 11 -21.66 12.16 -14.32
CA LEU A 11 -21.55 10.71 -14.46
C LEU A 11 -20.11 10.30 -14.78
N PRO A 12 -19.68 9.08 -14.40
CA PRO A 12 -18.40 8.53 -14.81
C PRO A 12 -18.25 8.51 -16.33
N ARG A 13 -17.14 9.07 -16.81
CA ARG A 13 -16.75 9.03 -18.23
C ARG A 13 -15.32 8.57 -18.39
N GLU A 14 -15.01 8.09 -19.57
CA GLU A 14 -13.65 7.74 -19.96
C GLU A 14 -13.00 8.92 -20.68
N ILE A 15 -11.74 9.17 -20.33
CA ILE A 15 -10.91 10.20 -20.99
C ILE A 15 -9.58 9.57 -21.36
N THR A 16 -9.00 10.01 -22.47
CA THR A 16 -7.62 9.66 -22.81
C THR A 16 -6.67 10.62 -22.12
N TRP A 17 -5.76 10.10 -21.34
CA TRP A 17 -4.70 10.84 -20.69
C TRP A 17 -3.38 10.10 -20.80
N LYS A 18 -2.37 10.75 -21.44
CA LYS A 18 -1.05 10.15 -21.70
C LYS A 18 -1.15 8.77 -22.35
N GLY A 19 -2.01 8.62 -23.34
CA GLY A 19 -2.23 7.36 -24.08
C GLY A 19 -2.99 6.27 -23.33
N LYS A 20 -3.46 6.52 -22.11
CA LYS A 20 -4.25 5.58 -21.29
C LYS A 20 -5.68 6.06 -21.12
N THR A 21 -6.61 5.10 -21.02
CA THR A 21 -8.01 5.39 -20.67
C THR A 21 -8.13 5.54 -19.15
N VAL A 22 -8.61 6.69 -18.71
CA VAL A 22 -8.89 6.99 -17.30
C VAL A 22 -10.40 7.19 -17.12
N ARG A 23 -11.01 6.39 -16.25
CA ARG A 23 -12.41 6.56 -15.86
C ARG A 23 -12.51 7.53 -14.69
N THR A 24 -13.37 8.56 -14.82
CA THR A 24 -13.48 9.62 -13.81
C THR A 24 -14.85 10.31 -13.86
N ALA A 25 -15.32 10.77 -12.71
CA ALA A 25 -16.52 11.60 -12.55
C ALA A 25 -16.21 13.03 -12.08
N ILE A 26 -14.95 13.48 -12.25
CA ILE A 26 -14.52 14.82 -11.80
C ILE A 26 -15.15 15.95 -12.63
N TRP A 27 -15.66 15.66 -13.83
CA TRP A 27 -16.36 16.62 -14.66
C TRP A 27 -17.81 16.73 -14.22
N LYS A 28 -18.06 17.61 -13.26
CA LYS A 28 -19.39 17.98 -12.82
C LYS A 28 -19.86 19.24 -13.52
N LEU A 29 -21.13 19.31 -13.82
CA LEU A 29 -21.78 20.44 -14.51
C LEU A 29 -22.96 20.95 -13.69
N PRO A 30 -23.21 22.26 -13.70
CA PRO A 30 -24.38 22.83 -13.05
C PRO A 30 -25.69 22.21 -13.55
N VAL A 31 -26.60 21.96 -12.64
CA VAL A 31 -27.96 21.51 -12.96
C VAL A 31 -28.99 22.53 -12.52
N THR A 32 -30.06 22.62 -13.29
CA THR A 32 -31.21 23.45 -12.94
C THR A 32 -32.18 22.69 -12.05
N GLY A 33 -32.89 23.42 -11.19
CA GLY A 33 -33.88 22.87 -10.26
C GLY A 33 -33.24 22.20 -9.05
N ARG A 34 -34.08 21.61 -8.22
CA ARG A 34 -33.69 20.93 -7.00
C ARG A 34 -33.32 19.47 -7.28
N ARG A 35 -32.47 18.90 -6.42
CA ARG A 35 -32.12 17.48 -6.46
C ARG A 35 -32.13 16.89 -5.05
N MET A 36 -32.46 15.63 -4.96
CA MET A 36 -32.40 14.88 -3.71
C MET A 36 -30.94 14.67 -3.30
N ALA A 37 -30.59 15.11 -2.10
CA ALA A 37 -29.37 14.73 -1.44
C ALA A 37 -29.60 13.41 -0.71
N CYS A 38 -29.00 12.33 -1.21
CA CYS A 38 -29.11 10.98 -0.67
C CYS A 38 -27.86 10.63 0.15
N LYS A 39 -27.93 9.57 0.96
CA LYS A 39 -26.83 9.13 1.84
C LYS A 39 -25.48 8.93 1.13
N LEU A 40 -25.49 8.54 -0.13
CA LEU A 40 -24.30 8.20 -0.88
C LEU A 40 -23.88 9.26 -1.92
N ASN A 41 -24.80 10.11 -2.38
CA ASN A 41 -24.56 11.11 -3.42
C ASN A 41 -25.74 12.10 -3.57
N ILE A 42 -25.63 12.98 -4.55
CA ILE A 42 -26.74 13.80 -5.06
C ILE A 42 -27.40 13.04 -6.23
N ASP A 43 -28.71 13.11 -6.34
CA ASP A 43 -29.46 12.53 -7.47
C ASP A 43 -28.95 13.09 -8.81
N GLY A 44 -28.66 12.17 -9.74
CA GLY A 44 -28.02 12.49 -11.02
C GLY A 44 -26.48 12.53 -10.99
N ASP A 45 -25.86 12.37 -9.82
CA ASP A 45 -24.41 12.25 -9.68
C ASP A 45 -23.97 10.78 -9.51
N ALA A 46 -22.75 10.46 -9.91
CA ALA A 46 -22.16 9.16 -9.64
C ALA A 46 -20.64 9.25 -9.49
N GLN A 47 -20.06 8.31 -8.74
CA GLN A 47 -18.63 8.21 -8.50
C GLN A 47 -18.02 7.13 -9.39
N ALA A 48 -16.85 7.42 -9.98
CA ALA A 48 -16.16 6.48 -10.88
C ALA A 48 -15.33 5.42 -10.13
N ASP A 49 -14.98 5.71 -8.88
CA ASP A 49 -14.12 4.89 -8.03
C ASP A 49 -14.71 4.85 -6.62
N LEU A 50 -15.49 3.81 -6.36
CA LEU A 50 -16.17 3.64 -5.07
C LEU A 50 -15.19 3.29 -3.93
N ALA A 51 -14.05 2.67 -4.23
CA ALA A 51 -13.07 2.29 -3.22
C ALA A 51 -12.24 3.49 -2.72
N GLY A 52 -11.88 4.39 -3.64
CA GLY A 52 -11.04 5.56 -3.32
C GLY A 52 -11.82 6.86 -3.06
N HIS A 53 -13.01 7.01 -3.65
CA HIS A 53 -13.77 8.26 -3.66
C HIS A 53 -15.25 8.12 -3.29
N GLY A 54 -15.72 6.92 -2.91
CA GLY A 54 -17.10 6.64 -2.57
C GLY A 54 -17.39 6.49 -1.07
N GLY A 55 -18.67 6.22 -0.78
CA GLY A 55 -19.19 5.96 0.57
C GLY A 55 -19.82 7.17 1.24
N GLU A 56 -20.59 6.91 2.32
CA GLU A 56 -21.37 7.95 3.04
C GLU A 56 -20.52 9.15 3.50
N GLN A 57 -19.25 8.92 3.86
CA GLN A 57 -18.34 9.98 4.33
C GLN A 57 -17.91 10.95 3.22
N ARG A 58 -18.22 10.65 1.95
CA ARG A 58 -17.85 11.42 0.77
C ARG A 58 -19.06 11.62 -0.16
N ALA A 59 -20.25 11.74 0.42
CA ALA A 59 -21.49 11.85 -0.33
C ALA A 59 -21.54 13.13 -1.19
N VAL A 60 -21.06 14.26 -0.65
CA VAL A 60 -21.13 15.56 -1.32
C VAL A 60 -19.81 16.30 -1.16
N PHE A 61 -19.16 16.63 -2.26
CA PHE A 61 -17.95 17.46 -2.25
C PHE A 61 -18.34 18.94 -2.37
N VAL A 62 -17.77 19.77 -1.49
CA VAL A 62 -18.00 21.21 -1.37
C VAL A 62 -16.74 22.00 -1.70
N TYR A 63 -16.89 23.07 -2.50
CA TYR A 63 -15.81 23.99 -2.80
C TYR A 63 -16.29 25.44 -2.82
N GLN A 64 -15.45 26.34 -2.30
CA GLN A 64 -15.82 27.72 -2.02
C GLN A 64 -15.51 28.66 -3.19
N MET A 65 -16.38 29.64 -3.42
CA MET A 65 -16.18 30.66 -4.44
C MET A 65 -14.95 31.54 -4.16
N GLU A 66 -14.62 31.77 -2.89
CA GLU A 66 -13.43 32.47 -2.45
C GLU A 66 -12.14 31.74 -2.87
N SER A 67 -12.19 30.41 -2.92
CA SER A 67 -11.09 29.60 -3.45
C SER A 67 -11.02 29.65 -4.98
N TYR A 68 -12.16 29.75 -5.67
CA TYR A 68 -12.17 29.99 -7.11
C TYR A 68 -11.46 31.30 -7.47
N HIS A 69 -11.85 32.41 -6.87
CA HIS A 69 -11.23 33.72 -7.09
C HIS A 69 -9.73 33.72 -6.77
N TYR A 70 -9.35 33.02 -5.68
CA TYR A 70 -7.96 32.84 -5.33
C TYR A 70 -7.18 32.13 -6.44
N TRP A 71 -7.70 31.03 -6.98
CA TRP A 71 -7.01 30.27 -8.01
C TRP A 71 -7.03 30.97 -9.38
N GLU A 72 -8.09 31.68 -9.71
CA GLU A 72 -8.13 32.53 -10.92
C GLU A 72 -6.97 33.55 -10.89
N GLN A 73 -6.82 34.24 -9.78
CA GLN A 73 -5.75 35.20 -9.59
C GLN A 73 -4.36 34.53 -9.56
N PHE A 74 -4.20 33.46 -8.82
CA PHE A 74 -2.92 32.77 -8.65
C PHE A 74 -2.41 32.13 -9.95
N LEU A 75 -3.31 31.56 -10.76
CA LEU A 75 -2.98 30.90 -12.03
C LEU A 75 -3.06 31.85 -13.23
N GLY A 76 -3.50 33.09 -13.05
CA GLY A 76 -3.71 34.05 -14.13
C GLY A 76 -4.79 33.61 -15.13
N ARG A 77 -5.86 32.96 -14.67
CA ARG A 77 -6.95 32.38 -15.47
C ARG A 77 -8.29 32.99 -15.06
N GLY A 78 -9.24 33.00 -15.99
CA GLY A 78 -10.62 33.46 -15.75
C GLY A 78 -11.65 32.60 -16.47
N ASP A 79 -11.27 31.34 -16.77
CA ASP A 79 -12.08 30.36 -17.52
C ASP A 79 -12.76 29.30 -16.64
N PHE A 80 -12.78 29.50 -15.33
CA PHE A 80 -13.37 28.52 -14.43
C PHE A 80 -14.90 28.54 -14.47
N MET A 81 -15.49 27.36 -14.45
CA MET A 81 -16.92 27.14 -14.39
C MET A 81 -17.28 26.46 -13.07
N PHE A 82 -18.49 26.62 -12.60
CA PHE A 82 -18.99 25.82 -11.48
C PHE A 82 -18.80 24.32 -11.73
N GLY A 83 -18.37 23.56 -10.72
CA GLY A 83 -17.95 22.16 -10.87
C GLY A 83 -16.51 21.99 -11.39
N GLN A 84 -15.73 23.06 -11.49
CA GLN A 84 -14.37 23.04 -12.02
C GLN A 84 -13.42 22.17 -11.19
N PHE A 85 -13.59 22.16 -9.89
CA PHE A 85 -12.78 21.35 -8.97
C PHE A 85 -13.37 19.94 -8.74
N GLY A 86 -14.49 19.61 -9.41
CA GLY A 86 -15.20 18.34 -9.25
C GLY A 86 -16.14 18.33 -8.06
N GLU A 87 -16.52 19.49 -7.55
CA GLU A 87 -17.43 19.66 -6.44
C GLU A 87 -18.90 19.51 -6.88
N ASN A 88 -19.72 18.99 -5.93
CA ASN A 88 -21.17 18.95 -6.05
C ASN A 88 -21.78 20.30 -5.68
N PHE A 89 -21.26 20.94 -4.63
CA PHE A 89 -21.72 22.22 -4.16
C PHE A 89 -20.64 23.27 -4.34
N THR A 90 -20.91 24.25 -5.21
CA THR A 90 -20.14 25.50 -5.21
C THR A 90 -20.85 26.49 -4.30
N VAL A 91 -20.16 26.94 -3.26
CA VAL A 91 -20.76 27.75 -2.18
C VAL A 91 -20.07 29.10 -2.03
N GLU A 92 -20.79 30.08 -1.54
CA GLU A 92 -20.25 31.33 -1.00
C GLU A 92 -20.13 31.19 0.51
N GLY A 93 -19.00 31.59 1.09
CA GLY A 93 -18.65 31.30 2.48
C GLY A 93 -18.15 29.89 2.70
N LEU A 94 -18.09 29.44 3.95
CA LEU A 94 -17.58 28.11 4.36
C LEU A 94 -16.10 27.91 4.02
N ALA A 95 -15.26 28.88 4.33
CA ALA A 95 -13.83 28.79 4.10
C ALA A 95 -13.19 27.61 4.84
N ASP A 96 -12.19 26.95 4.24
CA ASP A 96 -11.51 25.77 4.80
C ASP A 96 -10.87 26.00 6.18
N ASN A 97 -10.52 27.25 6.49
CA ASN A 97 -9.98 27.65 7.80
C ASN A 97 -11.04 28.08 8.83
N GLU A 98 -12.32 28.01 8.49
CA GLU A 98 -13.45 28.37 9.37
C GLU A 98 -14.35 27.16 9.66
N VAL A 99 -14.57 26.32 8.65
CA VAL A 99 -15.39 25.11 8.75
C VAL A 99 -14.63 24.03 9.53
N CYS A 100 -15.25 23.49 10.59
CA CYS A 100 -14.67 22.43 11.40
C CYS A 100 -15.26 21.06 11.04
N ILE A 101 -14.44 20.02 11.17
CA ILE A 101 -14.92 18.65 11.03
C ILE A 101 -15.94 18.35 12.14
N GLY A 102 -17.10 17.82 11.74
CA GLY A 102 -18.24 17.59 12.63
C GLY A 102 -19.25 18.74 12.71
N ASP A 103 -18.97 19.90 12.09
CA ASP A 103 -19.97 20.96 11.96
C ASP A 103 -21.16 20.45 11.14
N GLN A 104 -22.37 20.79 11.57
CA GLN A 104 -23.60 20.39 10.90
C GLN A 104 -24.30 21.59 10.27
N TYR A 105 -24.75 21.38 9.03
CA TYR A 105 -25.40 22.42 8.24
C TYR A 105 -26.75 21.94 7.71
N ARG A 106 -27.73 22.82 7.73
CA ARG A 106 -28.97 22.65 6.98
C ARG A 106 -28.89 23.44 5.67
N ILE A 107 -29.17 22.77 4.58
CA ILE A 107 -29.24 23.35 3.22
C ILE A 107 -30.54 22.83 2.60
N GLY A 108 -31.45 23.71 2.25
CA GLY A 108 -32.80 23.28 1.82
C GLY A 108 -33.46 22.39 2.88
N ASP A 109 -33.91 21.21 2.47
CA ASP A 109 -34.55 20.22 3.35
C ASP A 109 -33.59 19.21 3.96
N ALA A 110 -32.34 19.16 3.49
CA ALA A 110 -31.33 18.22 3.93
C ALA A 110 -30.47 18.73 5.10
N ILE A 111 -29.91 17.78 5.86
CA ILE A 111 -28.92 18.05 6.91
C ILE A 111 -27.63 17.32 6.60
N PHE A 112 -26.54 18.04 6.68
CA PHE A 112 -25.20 17.59 6.34
C PHE A 112 -24.24 17.72 7.54
N GLU A 113 -23.21 16.89 7.57
CA GLU A 113 -22.12 16.98 8.53
C GLU A 113 -20.76 16.92 7.81
N VAL A 114 -19.86 17.79 8.20
CA VAL A 114 -18.48 17.84 7.66
C VAL A 114 -17.69 16.63 8.16
N THR A 115 -17.12 15.86 7.25
CA THR A 115 -16.45 14.59 7.61
C THR A 115 -14.95 14.59 7.39
N GLN A 116 -14.47 15.21 6.32
CA GLN A 116 -13.05 15.18 5.96
C GLN A 116 -12.69 16.24 4.91
N PRO A 117 -11.41 16.67 4.86
CA PRO A 117 -10.88 17.39 3.71
C PRO A 117 -10.89 16.52 2.45
N ARG A 118 -10.76 17.13 1.29
CA ARG A 118 -10.52 16.40 0.04
C ARG A 118 -9.18 15.67 0.09
N VAL A 119 -9.20 14.39 -0.26
CA VAL A 119 -7.96 13.66 -0.61
C VAL A 119 -7.56 14.07 -2.02
N THR A 120 -6.42 14.73 -2.15
CA THR A 120 -5.94 15.22 -3.45
C THR A 120 -5.54 14.08 -4.38
N CYS A 121 -5.80 14.22 -5.68
CA CYS A 121 -5.41 13.24 -6.69
C CYS A 121 -5.12 13.88 -8.05
N TYR A 122 -4.39 13.18 -8.91
CA TYR A 122 -3.98 13.65 -10.24
C TYR A 122 -5.15 14.03 -11.16
N ARG A 123 -6.36 13.47 -10.95
CA ARG A 123 -7.55 13.82 -11.73
C ARG A 123 -7.89 15.30 -11.63
N LEU A 124 -7.59 15.94 -10.49
CA LEU A 124 -7.70 17.39 -10.35
C LEU A 124 -6.75 18.12 -11.29
N GLY A 125 -5.51 17.68 -11.39
CA GLY A 125 -4.53 18.23 -12.32
C GLY A 125 -4.98 18.13 -13.78
N ILE A 126 -5.59 17.00 -14.16
CA ILE A 126 -6.17 16.83 -15.51
C ILE A 126 -7.33 17.80 -15.73
N ARG A 127 -8.28 17.87 -14.80
CA ARG A 127 -9.46 18.73 -14.90
C ARG A 127 -9.11 20.20 -14.99
N MET A 128 -8.08 20.62 -14.24
CA MET A 128 -7.60 21.99 -14.18
C MET A 128 -6.64 22.34 -15.33
N ASN A 129 -6.18 21.36 -16.10
CA ASN A 129 -5.04 21.49 -17.03
C ASN A 129 -3.81 22.12 -16.36
N GLU A 130 -3.60 21.79 -15.09
CA GLU A 130 -2.46 22.20 -14.26
C GLU A 130 -2.00 21.00 -13.43
N PRO A 131 -0.94 20.30 -13.87
CA PRO A 131 -0.47 19.07 -13.18
C PRO A 131 -0.10 19.28 -11.71
N ARG A 132 0.30 20.51 -11.32
CA ARG A 132 0.66 20.84 -9.94
C ARG A 132 -0.56 21.08 -9.04
N MET A 133 -1.77 21.16 -9.60
CA MET A 133 -2.97 21.53 -8.83
C MET A 133 -3.17 20.68 -7.56
N PRO A 134 -2.94 19.34 -7.56
CA PRO A 134 -3.02 18.54 -6.34
C PRO A 134 -2.06 19.01 -5.23
N SER A 135 -0.86 19.44 -5.55
CA SER A 135 0.08 19.98 -4.56
C SER A 135 -0.28 21.40 -4.13
N LEU A 136 -0.77 22.20 -5.06
CA LEU A 136 -1.15 23.60 -4.78
C LEU A 136 -2.30 23.68 -3.78
N VAL A 137 -3.37 22.87 -3.92
CA VAL A 137 -4.51 22.91 -2.97
C VAL A 137 -4.09 22.55 -1.55
N VAL A 138 -3.11 21.67 -1.39
CA VAL A 138 -2.54 21.33 -0.08
C VAL A 138 -1.63 22.45 0.44
N ALA A 139 -0.65 22.89 -0.37
CA ALA A 139 0.32 23.91 0.03
C ALA A 139 -0.34 25.22 0.43
N HIS A 140 -1.43 25.58 -0.24
CA HIS A 140 -2.22 26.80 0.03
C HIS A 140 -3.39 26.56 0.99
N ARG A 141 -3.52 25.33 1.56
CA ARG A 141 -4.53 24.97 2.55
C ARG A 141 -5.97 25.24 2.07
N ARG A 142 -6.25 24.93 0.78
CA ARG A 142 -7.56 25.13 0.12
C ARG A 142 -8.05 23.85 -0.53
N PRO A 143 -8.17 22.72 0.24
CA PRO A 143 -8.54 21.43 -0.31
C PRO A 143 -10.03 21.34 -0.69
N GLY A 144 -10.92 22.09 -0.02
CA GLY A 144 -12.34 21.80 0.04
C GLY A 144 -12.64 20.60 0.94
N PHE A 145 -13.89 20.28 1.13
CA PHE A 145 -14.28 19.24 2.08
C PHE A 145 -15.49 18.42 1.64
N TYR A 146 -15.69 17.30 2.32
CA TYR A 146 -16.85 16.44 2.10
C TYR A 146 -17.87 16.59 3.21
N PHE A 147 -19.14 16.53 2.79
CA PHE A 147 -20.28 16.27 3.65
C PHE A 147 -20.69 14.80 3.58
N ARG A 148 -21.15 14.25 4.70
CA ARG A 148 -22.11 13.15 4.73
C ARG A 148 -23.52 13.68 4.95
N VAL A 149 -24.51 12.95 4.49
CA VAL A 149 -25.92 13.32 4.61
C VAL A 149 -26.50 12.68 5.87
N LEU A 150 -26.84 13.49 6.87
CA LEU A 150 -27.50 13.02 8.08
C LEU A 150 -29.00 12.83 7.87
N ARG A 151 -29.63 13.78 7.16
CA ARG A 151 -31.01 13.70 6.73
C ARG A 151 -31.11 14.02 5.25
N GLU A 152 -31.70 13.10 4.52
CA GLU A 152 -31.96 13.28 3.09
C GLU A 152 -33.02 14.38 2.86
N GLY A 153 -32.91 15.09 1.76
CA GLY A 153 -33.84 16.15 1.41
C GLY A 153 -33.43 16.84 0.11
N GLU A 154 -34.34 17.65 -0.43
CA GLU A 154 -34.09 18.41 -1.64
C GLU A 154 -33.23 19.65 -1.37
N VAL A 155 -32.25 19.87 -2.27
CA VAL A 155 -31.36 21.03 -2.27
C VAL A 155 -31.31 21.66 -3.66
N GLY A 156 -31.03 22.96 -3.74
CA GLY A 156 -30.93 23.65 -5.03
C GLY A 156 -30.09 24.94 -4.95
N ALA A 157 -29.59 25.38 -6.08
CA ALA A 157 -28.91 26.66 -6.17
C ALA A 157 -29.81 27.79 -5.63
N GLY A 158 -29.25 28.66 -4.80
CA GLY A 158 -29.95 29.73 -4.10
C GLY A 158 -30.33 29.40 -2.65
N ASP A 159 -30.21 28.16 -2.21
CA ASP A 159 -30.50 27.78 -0.83
C ASP A 159 -29.50 28.42 0.14
N ASP A 160 -30.00 28.95 1.26
CA ASP A 160 -29.19 29.42 2.37
C ASP A 160 -28.55 28.22 3.10
N ILE A 161 -27.31 28.39 3.54
CA ILE A 161 -26.57 27.40 4.31
C ILE A 161 -26.52 27.86 5.78
N ALA A 162 -27.28 27.19 6.61
CA ALA A 162 -27.36 27.49 8.03
C ALA A 162 -26.60 26.46 8.88
N ARG A 163 -25.59 26.90 9.63
CA ARG A 163 -24.94 26.04 10.64
C ARG A 163 -25.90 25.80 11.80
N ILE A 164 -26.20 24.53 12.06
CA ILE A 164 -27.17 24.11 13.10
C ILE A 164 -26.51 23.46 14.32
N ALA A 165 -25.28 22.97 14.16
CA ALA A 165 -24.47 22.46 15.28
C ALA A 165 -22.98 22.63 15.00
N ASP A 166 -22.21 22.84 16.05
CA ASP A 166 -20.75 22.88 16.01
C ASP A 166 -20.16 21.49 16.21
N GLY A 167 -19.07 21.20 15.48
CA GLY A 167 -18.28 20.01 15.71
C GLY A 167 -17.63 20.03 17.10
N PRO A 168 -17.55 18.86 17.81
CA PRO A 168 -17.22 18.82 19.23
C PRO A 168 -15.77 19.22 19.55
N VAL A 169 -14.86 19.12 18.59
CA VAL A 169 -13.41 19.31 18.82
C VAL A 169 -12.88 20.62 18.23
N ARG A 170 -13.63 21.27 17.37
CA ARG A 170 -13.29 22.56 16.71
C ARG A 170 -11.91 22.55 16.04
N MET A 171 -11.67 21.57 15.16
CA MET A 171 -10.52 21.55 14.23
C MET A 171 -11.02 21.81 12.82
N THR A 172 -10.40 22.78 12.16
CA THR A 172 -10.83 23.20 10.82
C THR A 172 -10.46 22.18 9.75
N VAL A 173 -11.11 22.24 8.60
CA VAL A 173 -10.76 21.47 7.40
C VAL A 173 -9.27 21.69 7.06
N ALA A 174 -8.81 22.95 7.06
CA ALA A 174 -7.43 23.31 6.78
C ALA A 174 -6.45 22.75 7.83
N ASP A 175 -6.83 22.67 9.11
CA ASP A 175 -5.98 22.07 10.15
C ASP A 175 -5.84 20.56 9.96
N ILE A 176 -6.95 19.87 9.73
CA ILE A 176 -6.97 18.42 9.50
C ILE A 176 -6.18 18.06 8.23
N ASP A 177 -6.35 18.81 7.13
CA ASP A 177 -5.57 18.65 5.90
C ASP A 177 -4.07 18.84 6.16
N GLY A 178 -3.72 19.91 6.88
CA GLY A 178 -2.34 20.22 7.24
C GLY A 178 -1.68 19.15 8.09
N LEU A 179 -2.41 18.56 9.06
CA LEU A 179 -1.88 17.46 9.88
C LEU A 179 -1.49 16.23 9.05
N LEU A 180 -2.19 15.98 7.94
CA LEU A 180 -1.92 14.82 7.11
C LEU A 180 -0.79 15.06 6.09
N TYR A 181 -0.72 16.26 5.51
CA TYR A 181 0.12 16.52 4.35
C TYR A 181 1.30 17.47 4.60
N LEU A 182 1.22 18.33 5.61
CA LEU A 182 2.26 19.32 5.88
C LEU A 182 3.19 18.87 7.01
N PRO A 183 4.49 19.22 6.96
CA PRO A 183 5.43 18.88 8.02
C PRO A 183 5.20 19.68 9.31
N GLY A 184 5.71 19.18 10.43
CA GLY A 184 5.81 19.92 11.68
C GLY A 184 4.58 19.87 12.60
N HIS A 185 3.70 18.90 12.44
CA HIS A 185 2.53 18.72 13.31
C HIS A 185 2.90 18.17 14.69
N ALA A 186 2.28 18.74 15.72
CA ALA A 186 2.47 18.30 17.10
C ALA A 186 1.62 17.05 17.40
N ARG A 187 2.18 16.12 18.20
CA ARG A 187 1.49 14.90 18.67
C ARG A 187 0.11 15.21 19.28
N GLU A 188 0.02 16.27 20.09
CA GLU A 188 -1.23 16.69 20.71
C GLU A 188 -2.33 17.00 19.68
N GLN A 189 -1.98 17.57 18.52
CA GLN A 189 -2.94 17.87 17.47
C GLN A 189 -3.47 16.60 16.79
N LEU A 190 -2.64 15.57 16.64
CA LEU A 190 -3.08 14.27 16.13
C LEU A 190 -4.04 13.58 17.12
N GLU A 191 -3.69 13.59 18.40
CA GLU A 191 -4.57 13.06 19.48
C GLU A 191 -5.89 13.80 19.55
N ARG A 192 -5.87 15.12 19.34
CA ARG A 192 -7.07 15.95 19.27
C ARG A 192 -7.93 15.59 18.05
N ALA A 193 -7.33 15.42 16.89
CA ALA A 193 -8.04 15.03 15.66
C ALA A 193 -8.72 13.66 15.78
N LEU A 194 -8.10 12.70 16.46
CA LEU A 194 -8.67 11.37 16.70
C LEU A 194 -9.90 11.37 17.62
N ARG A 195 -10.14 12.45 18.37
CA ARG A 195 -11.37 12.62 19.18
C ARG A 195 -12.57 13.10 18.38
N ILE A 196 -12.42 13.35 17.08
CA ILE A 196 -13.51 13.82 16.21
C ILE A 196 -14.31 12.62 15.70
N PRO A 197 -15.56 12.40 16.17
CA PRO A 197 -16.34 11.21 15.76
C PRO A 197 -16.74 11.23 14.28
N ALA A 198 -16.90 12.43 13.72
CA ALA A 198 -17.29 12.63 12.33
C ALA A 198 -16.15 12.36 11.33
N LEU A 199 -14.88 12.36 11.78
CA LEU A 199 -13.73 12.14 10.92
C LEU A 199 -13.75 10.72 10.35
N SER A 200 -13.58 10.58 9.03
CA SER A 200 -13.64 9.29 8.37
C SER A 200 -12.57 8.31 8.86
N GLN A 201 -12.88 7.01 8.83
CA GLN A 201 -11.97 5.95 9.31
C GLN A 201 -10.59 5.96 8.62
N GLY A 202 -10.53 6.30 7.33
CA GLY A 202 -9.26 6.38 6.60
C GLY A 202 -8.34 7.48 7.17
N TRP A 203 -8.90 8.63 7.54
CA TRP A 203 -8.16 9.72 8.18
C TRP A 203 -7.77 9.36 9.61
N GLN A 204 -8.69 8.76 10.39
CA GLN A 204 -8.39 8.28 11.76
C GLN A 204 -7.24 7.26 11.75
N SER A 205 -7.28 6.28 10.83
CA SER A 205 -6.21 5.28 10.68
C SER A 205 -4.87 5.93 10.34
N SER A 206 -4.86 6.93 9.45
CA SER A 206 -3.65 7.68 9.10
C SER A 206 -3.05 8.38 10.31
N PHE A 207 -3.87 9.08 11.08
CA PHE A 207 -3.38 9.78 12.27
C PHE A 207 -2.94 8.83 13.39
N GLN A 208 -3.60 7.68 13.54
CA GLN A 208 -3.16 6.65 14.49
C GLN A 208 -1.79 6.08 14.13
N VAL A 209 -1.53 5.83 12.84
CA VAL A 209 -0.21 5.40 12.37
C VAL A 209 0.85 6.46 12.66
N MET A 210 0.54 7.75 12.40
CA MET A 210 1.46 8.85 12.70
C MET A 210 1.79 8.97 14.20
N LEU A 211 0.82 8.73 15.08
CA LEU A 211 1.03 8.71 16.53
C LEU A 211 1.90 7.56 17.03
N ASN A 212 1.79 6.40 16.36
CA ASN A 212 2.54 5.20 16.74
C ASN A 212 3.99 5.21 16.23
N GLN A 213 4.36 6.19 15.41
CA GLN A 213 5.75 6.39 14.99
C GLN A 213 6.56 6.98 16.15
N ASP A 214 7.64 6.28 16.50
CA ASP A 214 8.47 6.56 17.66
C ASP A 214 9.08 7.98 17.61
N GLU A 215 9.22 8.65 18.76
CA GLU A 215 9.82 9.99 18.92
C GLU A 215 11.27 10.10 18.41
N SER A 216 11.92 9.00 18.06
CA SER A 216 13.28 8.98 17.54
C SER A 216 13.41 9.41 16.07
N SER A 217 12.35 9.44 15.29
CA SER A 217 12.37 9.96 13.92
C SER A 217 11.87 11.41 13.86
N LYS A 218 12.78 12.36 14.02
CA LYS A 218 12.50 13.81 13.93
C LYS A 218 12.18 14.32 12.52
N VAL A 219 11.75 13.48 11.61
CA VAL A 219 11.33 13.86 10.27
C VAL A 219 9.83 13.67 10.18
N ALA A 220 9.10 14.77 10.08
CA ALA A 220 7.67 14.76 9.79
C ALA A 220 7.45 14.02 8.47
N GLN A 221 6.71 12.92 8.51
CA GLN A 221 6.42 12.09 7.34
C GLN A 221 5.00 12.38 6.86
N GLY A 222 4.87 12.70 5.56
CA GLY A 222 3.56 12.88 4.94
C GLY A 222 2.80 11.56 4.90
N ASN A 223 1.53 11.64 5.05
CA ASN A 223 0.48 10.62 4.93
C ASN A 223 0.90 9.13 5.00
N PRO A 224 1.35 8.61 6.15
CA PRO A 224 1.72 7.20 6.29
C PRO A 224 0.52 6.24 6.16
N GLY A 225 -0.72 6.72 6.29
CA GLY A 225 -1.92 5.94 6.03
C GLY A 225 -2.18 5.65 4.54
N LEU A 226 -1.55 6.41 3.63
CA LEU A 226 -1.58 6.16 2.18
C LEU A 226 -0.31 5.47 1.67
N ALA A 227 0.77 5.50 2.46
CA ALA A 227 2.03 4.84 2.16
C ALA A 227 2.34 3.80 3.24
N ASN A 228 2.53 2.53 2.87
CA ASN A 228 3.19 1.57 3.74
C ASN A 228 4.69 1.85 3.67
N GLU A 229 5.18 2.74 4.51
CA GLU A 229 6.61 3.01 4.59
C GLU A 229 7.32 1.85 5.32
N ALA A 230 8.21 1.19 4.59
CA ALA A 230 9.15 0.28 5.20
C ALA A 230 10.22 1.08 5.95
N PRO A 231 10.75 0.58 7.06
CA PRO A 231 11.85 1.24 7.76
C PRO A 231 13.04 1.46 6.82
N ALA A 232 13.76 2.56 7.02
CA ALA A 232 14.92 2.90 6.21
C ALA A 232 15.94 1.74 6.20
N PRO A 233 16.50 1.36 5.03
CA PRO A 233 17.43 0.25 4.94
C PRO A 233 18.73 0.60 5.68
N THR A 234 19.34 -0.37 6.34
CA THR A 234 20.56 -0.19 7.13
C THR A 234 21.82 0.09 6.29
N TRP A 235 21.79 -0.23 5.00
CA TRP A 235 22.77 0.22 4.00
C TRP A 235 22.10 0.44 2.65
N SER A 236 22.73 1.25 1.82
CA SER A 236 22.30 1.50 0.45
C SER A 236 22.99 0.53 -0.52
N GLY A 237 22.28 0.10 -1.57
CA GLY A 237 22.81 -0.78 -2.61
C GLY A 237 22.95 -2.23 -2.16
N PHE A 238 23.99 -2.88 -2.71
CA PHE A 238 24.26 -4.31 -2.50
C PHE A 238 25.60 -4.48 -1.78
N ARG A 239 25.61 -5.41 -0.80
CA ARG A 239 26.81 -5.84 -0.07
C ARG A 239 27.16 -7.25 -0.51
N GLN A 240 28.45 -7.56 -0.60
CA GLN A 240 28.95 -8.89 -0.90
C GLN A 240 28.76 -9.81 0.30
N MET A 241 28.10 -10.95 0.06
CA MET A 241 27.79 -11.94 1.07
C MET A 241 28.31 -13.30 0.61
N ALA A 242 29.08 -13.98 1.47
CA ALA A 242 29.58 -15.32 1.19
C ALA A 242 28.54 -16.39 1.54
N VAL A 243 28.36 -17.37 0.68
CA VAL A 243 27.50 -18.54 0.92
C VAL A 243 28.19 -19.46 1.93
N ALA A 244 27.75 -19.45 3.17
CA ALA A 244 28.32 -20.25 4.25
C ALA A 244 27.87 -21.71 4.21
N SER A 245 26.59 -21.96 3.86
CA SER A 245 26.07 -23.31 3.68
C SER A 245 24.87 -23.33 2.74
N ILE A 246 24.60 -24.51 2.18
CA ILE A 246 23.47 -24.81 1.31
C ILE A 246 22.80 -26.06 1.85
N GLN A 247 21.46 -26.03 1.98
CA GLN A 247 20.66 -27.13 2.52
C GLN A 247 19.44 -27.39 1.66
N LYS A 248 19.18 -28.64 1.28
CA LYS A 248 17.94 -29.04 0.63
C LYS A 248 16.84 -29.16 1.69
N GLU A 249 15.72 -28.42 1.52
CA GLU A 249 14.60 -28.43 2.47
C GLU A 249 13.46 -29.36 2.03
N SER A 250 13.26 -29.48 0.72
CA SER A 250 12.26 -30.36 0.10
C SER A 250 12.55 -30.52 -1.38
N ASP A 251 11.72 -31.26 -2.09
CA ASP A 251 11.83 -31.29 -3.54
C ASP A 251 11.53 -29.91 -4.13
N GLY A 252 12.54 -29.36 -4.76
CA GLY A 252 12.47 -28.04 -5.39
C GLY A 252 12.68 -26.84 -4.44
N VAL A 253 13.01 -27.03 -3.14
CA VAL A 253 13.36 -25.93 -2.24
C VAL A 253 14.75 -26.13 -1.65
N THR A 254 15.60 -25.10 -1.79
CA THR A 254 16.97 -25.07 -1.27
C THR A 254 17.19 -23.79 -0.46
N SER A 255 17.73 -23.93 0.74
CA SER A 255 18.12 -22.84 1.62
C SER A 255 19.62 -22.49 1.44
N PHE A 256 19.92 -21.19 1.46
CA PHE A 256 21.25 -20.63 1.42
C PHE A 256 21.46 -19.78 2.68
N ILE A 257 22.47 -20.11 3.47
CA ILE A 257 22.92 -19.28 4.58
C ILE A 257 24.05 -18.39 4.05
N VAL A 258 23.88 -17.09 4.18
CA VAL A 258 24.85 -16.10 3.74
C VAL A 258 25.36 -15.26 4.92
N THR A 259 26.65 -14.95 4.91
CA THR A 259 27.34 -14.13 5.90
C THR A 259 28.06 -13.00 5.21
N ALA A 260 28.40 -11.93 5.92
CA ALA A 260 29.15 -10.83 5.33
C ALA A 260 30.54 -11.32 4.83
N ALA A 261 30.85 -11.10 3.54
CA ALA A 261 32.11 -11.54 2.96
C ALA A 261 33.34 -10.83 3.57
N ASP A 262 33.15 -9.61 4.10
CA ASP A 262 34.15 -8.81 4.80
C ASP A 262 34.29 -9.17 6.30
N GLY A 263 33.55 -10.18 6.78
CA GLY A 263 33.53 -10.57 8.19
C GLY A 263 32.83 -9.59 9.13
N GLY A 264 32.24 -8.51 8.60
CA GLY A 264 31.51 -7.53 9.39
C GLY A 264 30.16 -8.03 9.90
N THR A 265 29.59 -7.33 10.87
CA THR A 265 28.26 -7.66 11.41
C THR A 265 27.14 -7.29 10.42
N LEU A 266 26.04 -8.06 10.49
CA LEU A 266 24.80 -7.78 9.79
C LEU A 266 23.79 -7.14 10.76
N PRO A 267 22.86 -6.30 10.29
CA PRO A 267 21.77 -5.83 11.13
C PRO A 267 20.83 -6.98 11.45
N ILE A 268 20.24 -6.93 12.61
CA ILE A 268 19.16 -7.84 12.96
C ILE A 268 17.94 -7.44 12.15
N ALA A 269 17.52 -8.31 11.23
CA ALA A 269 16.31 -8.11 10.44
C ALA A 269 15.05 -8.25 11.32
N GLN A 270 13.95 -7.66 10.88
CA GLN A 270 12.66 -7.94 11.50
C GLN A 270 12.07 -9.23 10.92
N PRO A 271 11.42 -10.09 11.74
CA PRO A 271 10.79 -11.31 11.26
C PRO A 271 9.77 -11.04 10.16
N GLY A 272 9.93 -11.68 9.01
CA GLY A 272 9.10 -11.47 7.83
C GLY A 272 9.71 -10.56 6.77
N GLN A 273 10.80 -9.84 7.05
CA GLN A 273 11.53 -9.07 6.04
C GLN A 273 12.17 -9.95 4.97
N PHE A 274 12.50 -9.33 3.84
CA PHE A 274 13.20 -9.96 2.72
C PHE A 274 14.49 -9.20 2.36
N VAL A 275 15.33 -9.84 1.58
CA VAL A 275 16.50 -9.25 0.92
C VAL A 275 16.37 -9.36 -0.58
N VAL A 276 17.06 -8.49 -1.29
CA VAL A 276 17.13 -8.53 -2.77
C VAL A 276 18.51 -9.01 -3.17
N LEU A 277 18.56 -9.96 -4.10
CA LEU A 277 19.79 -10.47 -4.70
C LEU A 277 19.97 -9.89 -6.09
N ARG A 278 21.20 -9.49 -6.40
CA ARG A 278 21.66 -9.14 -7.74
C ARG A 278 22.53 -10.27 -8.25
N LEU A 279 22.02 -11.02 -9.23
CA LEU A 279 22.61 -12.26 -9.72
C LEU A 279 23.20 -12.05 -11.12
N HIS A 280 24.50 -12.27 -11.26
CA HIS A 280 25.22 -12.23 -12.54
C HIS A 280 25.18 -13.62 -13.18
N VAL A 281 24.05 -13.96 -13.79
CA VAL A 281 23.82 -15.28 -14.42
C VAL A 281 24.60 -15.44 -15.72
N ASP A 282 24.78 -14.34 -16.45
CA ASP A 282 25.49 -14.24 -17.70
C ASP A 282 26.25 -12.91 -17.70
N HIS A 283 27.57 -12.95 -17.91
CA HIS A 283 28.41 -11.74 -17.87
C HIS A 283 28.14 -10.76 -19.02
N GLU A 284 27.50 -11.24 -20.09
CA GLU A 284 27.14 -10.41 -21.27
C GLU A 284 25.75 -9.78 -21.14
N LYS A 285 24.98 -10.16 -20.11
CA LYS A 285 23.62 -9.69 -19.89
C LYS A 285 23.48 -8.89 -18.59
N PRO A 286 22.50 -8.00 -18.50
CA PRO A 286 22.18 -7.32 -17.27
C PRO A 286 21.92 -8.32 -16.12
N PRO A 287 22.33 -7.98 -14.88
CA PRO A 287 22.11 -8.86 -13.73
C PRO A 287 20.63 -9.10 -13.48
N VAL A 288 20.30 -10.28 -12.99
CA VAL A 288 18.95 -10.66 -12.60
C VAL A 288 18.71 -10.24 -11.16
N ILE A 289 17.70 -9.44 -10.93
CA ILE A 289 17.31 -8.95 -9.59
C ILE A 289 16.14 -9.78 -9.07
N ARG A 290 16.26 -10.34 -7.85
CA ARG A 290 15.21 -11.17 -7.22
C ARG A 290 15.13 -10.94 -5.73
N SER A 291 13.90 -10.90 -5.19
CA SER A 291 13.62 -10.78 -3.76
C SER A 291 13.39 -12.15 -3.13
N TYR A 292 13.95 -12.35 -1.93
CA TYR A 292 13.79 -13.58 -1.15
C TYR A 292 13.53 -13.23 0.32
N SER A 293 12.46 -13.75 0.89
CA SER A 293 12.16 -13.58 2.31
C SER A 293 13.21 -14.29 3.16
N LEU A 294 13.54 -13.67 4.29
CA LEU A 294 14.35 -14.29 5.30
C LEU A 294 13.51 -15.39 6.00
N SER A 295 14.10 -16.56 6.18
CA SER A 295 13.39 -17.76 6.65
C SER A 295 13.95 -18.33 7.95
N ASP A 296 14.83 -17.59 8.63
CA ASP A 296 15.48 -18.00 9.90
C ASP A 296 15.18 -16.99 11.01
N LEU A 297 15.60 -17.32 12.23
CA LEU A 297 15.63 -16.37 13.32
C LEU A 297 16.53 -15.18 12.95
N PRO A 298 15.99 -13.95 13.03
CA PRO A 298 16.82 -12.77 12.78
C PRO A 298 18.04 -12.70 13.69
N SER A 299 19.23 -12.60 13.11
CA SER A 299 20.49 -12.56 13.84
C SER A 299 21.51 -11.62 13.19
N ALA A 300 22.45 -11.12 13.97
CA ALA A 300 23.49 -10.20 13.50
C ALA A 300 24.62 -10.89 12.69
N GLY A 301 24.61 -12.22 12.59
CA GLY A 301 25.71 -12.96 11.98
C GLY A 301 25.42 -13.52 10.59
N ARG A 302 24.16 -13.74 10.26
CA ARG A 302 23.79 -14.43 9.03
C ARG A 302 22.37 -14.09 8.57
N PHE A 303 22.10 -14.35 7.28
CA PHE A 303 20.76 -14.45 6.73
C PHE A 303 20.55 -15.82 6.10
N ARG A 304 19.34 -16.37 6.22
CA ARG A 304 18.90 -17.53 5.47
C ARG A 304 17.82 -17.11 4.48
N ILE A 305 18.06 -17.39 3.21
CA ILE A 305 17.06 -17.31 2.15
C ILE A 305 16.75 -18.72 1.68
N SER A 306 15.48 -18.98 1.32
CA SER A 306 15.06 -20.28 0.83
C SER A 306 14.39 -20.11 -0.53
N VAL A 307 14.91 -20.82 -1.50
CA VAL A 307 14.63 -20.61 -2.93
C VAL A 307 13.89 -21.82 -3.48
N LYS A 308 12.69 -21.60 -4.01
CA LYS A 308 11.98 -22.61 -4.78
C LYS A 308 12.46 -22.57 -6.23
N SER A 309 12.90 -23.71 -6.74
CA SER A 309 13.28 -23.88 -8.14
C SER A 309 12.03 -23.84 -9.01
N GLU A 310 11.97 -22.89 -9.94
CA GLU A 310 10.90 -22.75 -10.91
C GLU A 310 11.44 -23.14 -12.30
N SER A 311 10.69 -23.94 -13.06
CA SER A 311 11.12 -24.54 -14.33
C SER A 311 11.60 -23.54 -15.39
N HIS A 312 11.11 -22.30 -15.33
CA HIS A 312 11.50 -21.20 -16.23
C HIS A 312 12.13 -20.01 -15.48
N GLY A 313 12.48 -20.20 -14.21
CA GLY A 313 13.01 -19.15 -13.36
C GLY A 313 14.53 -18.99 -13.49
N VAL A 314 15.01 -18.04 -14.29
CA VAL A 314 16.45 -17.80 -14.50
C VAL A 314 17.22 -17.65 -13.19
N GLY A 315 16.74 -16.82 -12.27
CA GLY A 315 17.42 -16.61 -10.98
C GLY A 315 17.36 -17.81 -10.04
N SER A 316 16.22 -18.52 -9.95
CA SER A 316 16.09 -19.70 -9.10
C SER A 316 16.89 -20.89 -9.66
N SER A 317 16.95 -21.05 -10.98
CA SER A 317 17.80 -22.06 -11.62
C SER A 317 19.28 -21.79 -11.36
N PHE A 318 19.73 -20.54 -11.53
CA PHE A 318 21.10 -20.15 -11.24
C PHE A 318 21.49 -20.45 -9.78
N LEU A 319 20.66 -20.07 -8.80
CA LEU A 319 20.91 -20.35 -7.40
C LEU A 319 20.96 -21.85 -7.11
N SER A 320 20.02 -22.63 -7.69
CA SER A 320 19.93 -24.08 -7.39
C SER A 320 21.00 -24.92 -8.06
N THR A 321 21.53 -24.51 -9.21
CA THR A 321 22.46 -25.33 -10.00
C THR A 321 23.87 -24.74 -10.09
N GLY A 322 24.02 -23.42 -10.03
CA GLY A 322 25.26 -22.71 -10.25
C GLY A 322 26.00 -22.30 -8.98
N VAL A 323 25.25 -21.99 -7.89
CA VAL A 323 25.86 -21.45 -6.67
C VAL A 323 26.34 -22.57 -5.74
N ARG A 324 27.55 -22.40 -5.21
CA ARG A 324 28.22 -23.34 -4.31
C ARG A 324 28.60 -22.64 -2.98
N ARG A 325 28.90 -23.44 -1.97
CA ARG A 325 29.48 -22.95 -0.73
C ARG A 325 30.79 -22.21 -1.01
N GLY A 326 30.93 -21.03 -0.46
CA GLY A 326 32.08 -20.13 -0.66
C GLY A 326 31.87 -19.08 -1.75
N ASP A 327 30.90 -19.25 -2.61
CA ASP A 327 30.58 -18.23 -3.63
C ASP A 327 30.06 -16.95 -2.98
N VAL A 328 30.21 -15.83 -3.67
CA VAL A 328 29.81 -14.51 -3.20
C VAL A 328 28.57 -14.04 -3.97
N LEU A 329 27.56 -13.64 -3.24
CA LEU A 329 26.32 -13.06 -3.75
C LEU A 329 26.22 -11.58 -3.37
N GLU A 330 25.65 -10.78 -4.23
CA GLU A 330 25.32 -9.38 -3.94
C GLU A 330 23.91 -9.27 -3.35
N VAL A 331 23.85 -8.84 -2.09
CA VAL A 331 22.62 -8.85 -1.27
C VAL A 331 22.32 -7.44 -0.74
N SER A 332 21.07 -6.99 -0.87
CA SER A 332 20.60 -5.72 -0.29
C SER A 332 20.44 -5.81 1.23
N ALA A 333 20.30 -4.65 1.87
CA ALA A 333 19.81 -4.59 3.24
C ALA A 333 18.44 -5.26 3.37
N PRO A 334 18.08 -5.84 4.54
CA PRO A 334 16.73 -6.32 4.82
C PRO A 334 15.69 -5.21 4.62
N ARG A 335 14.55 -5.56 4.02
CA ARG A 335 13.46 -4.65 3.63
C ARG A 335 12.09 -5.30 3.86
N GLY A 336 11.05 -4.50 3.72
CA GLY A 336 9.67 -4.95 3.78
C GLY A 336 8.94 -4.54 5.05
N SER A 337 7.64 -4.39 4.93
CA SER A 337 6.72 -4.01 6.02
C SER A 337 5.84 -5.18 6.49
N PHE A 338 5.98 -6.36 5.88
CA PHE A 338 5.31 -7.59 6.30
C PHE A 338 6.07 -8.20 7.49
N THR A 339 5.96 -7.58 8.66
CA THR A 339 6.72 -7.96 9.86
C THR A 339 5.79 -8.34 11.00
N LEU A 340 6.28 -9.23 11.88
CA LEU A 340 5.57 -9.62 13.08
C LEU A 340 5.35 -8.40 13.99
N ARG A 341 4.10 -8.13 14.34
CA ARG A 341 3.72 -7.02 15.23
C ARG A 341 3.80 -7.44 16.69
N SER A 342 4.19 -6.50 17.53
CA SER A 342 4.09 -6.64 18.98
C SER A 342 2.62 -6.72 19.39
N GLY A 343 2.31 -7.46 20.44
CA GLY A 343 0.95 -7.57 20.96
C GLY A 343 0.79 -8.81 21.86
N GLU A 344 -0.37 -8.91 22.50
CA GLU A 344 -0.70 -10.03 23.42
C GLU A 344 -1.75 -10.99 22.82
N GLY A 345 -2.45 -10.55 21.76
CA GLY A 345 -3.49 -11.34 21.10
C GLY A 345 -2.95 -12.56 20.35
N PRO A 346 -3.85 -13.48 19.92
CA PRO A 346 -3.47 -14.66 19.15
C PRO A 346 -2.78 -14.29 17.83
N VAL A 347 -1.83 -15.12 17.39
CA VAL A 347 -1.12 -15.02 16.10
C VAL A 347 -1.47 -16.22 15.23
N VAL A 348 -1.89 -15.96 14.00
CA VAL A 348 -2.25 -17.02 13.03
C VAL A 348 -1.37 -16.89 11.80
N LEU A 349 -0.44 -17.82 11.63
CA LEU A 349 0.51 -17.91 10.54
C LEU A 349 -0.05 -18.87 9.48
N ILE A 350 -0.52 -18.33 8.35
CA ILE A 350 -1.17 -19.11 7.28
C ILE A 350 -0.34 -19.03 6.02
N SER A 351 0.11 -20.16 5.50
CA SER A 351 0.94 -20.13 4.28
C SER A 351 0.75 -21.35 3.40
N ALA A 352 1.18 -21.23 2.14
CA ALA A 352 1.18 -22.31 1.18
C ALA A 352 2.50 -22.36 0.38
N GLY A 353 3.08 -23.54 0.25
CA GLY A 353 4.32 -23.77 -0.48
C GLY A 353 5.48 -22.92 0.05
N ILE A 354 6.21 -22.24 -0.83
CA ILE A 354 7.36 -21.40 -0.43
C ILE A 354 6.94 -20.13 0.34
N GLY A 355 5.66 -19.80 0.40
CA GLY A 355 5.12 -18.77 1.28
C GLY A 355 5.36 -19.02 2.77
N ALA A 356 5.83 -20.22 3.14
CA ALA A 356 6.29 -20.51 4.50
C ALA A 356 7.43 -19.59 4.97
N THR A 357 8.29 -19.10 4.08
CA THR A 357 9.55 -18.41 4.45
C THR A 357 9.38 -17.22 5.39
N PRO A 358 8.57 -16.19 5.12
CA PRO A 358 8.44 -15.06 6.03
C PRO A 358 7.71 -15.42 7.32
N VAL A 359 6.71 -16.29 7.27
CA VAL A 359 5.98 -16.70 8.47
C VAL A 359 6.78 -17.70 9.34
N LEU A 360 7.72 -18.44 8.75
CA LEU A 360 8.68 -19.25 9.49
C LEU A 360 9.65 -18.36 10.30
N SER A 361 10.14 -17.28 9.72
CA SER A 361 10.94 -16.30 10.45
C SER A 361 10.15 -15.70 11.64
N MET A 362 8.86 -15.45 11.47
CA MET A 362 7.97 -15.02 12.56
C MET A 362 7.81 -16.10 13.63
N LEU A 363 7.65 -17.37 13.23
CA LEU A 363 7.58 -18.51 14.16
C LEU A 363 8.88 -18.68 14.97
N HIS A 364 10.03 -18.51 14.33
CA HIS A 364 11.32 -18.49 15.02
C HIS A 364 11.39 -17.44 16.11
N GLN A 365 10.93 -16.22 15.81
CA GLN A 365 10.94 -15.12 16.79
C GLN A 365 10.00 -15.43 17.96
N LEU A 366 8.78 -15.90 17.69
CA LEU A 366 7.81 -16.26 18.72
C LEU A 366 8.34 -17.38 19.64
N ALA A 367 9.03 -18.37 19.06
CA ALA A 367 9.66 -19.45 19.82
C ALA A 367 10.84 -18.95 20.66
N ALA A 368 11.73 -18.13 20.08
CA ALA A 368 12.88 -17.54 20.79
C ALA A 368 12.45 -16.66 21.97
N GLU A 369 11.37 -15.91 21.83
CA GLU A 369 10.77 -15.10 22.89
C GLU A 369 9.98 -15.93 23.91
N ARG A 370 9.73 -17.20 23.64
CA ARG A 370 8.83 -18.07 24.44
C ARG A 370 7.50 -17.37 24.70
N THR A 371 6.90 -16.86 23.62
CA THR A 371 5.70 -16.04 23.71
C THR A 371 4.57 -16.75 24.46
N GLN A 372 3.79 -15.97 25.22
CA GLN A 372 2.56 -16.45 25.87
C GLN A 372 1.32 -16.33 24.97
N ARG A 373 1.47 -15.73 23.76
CA ARG A 373 0.41 -15.63 22.76
C ARG A 373 -0.01 -17.04 22.30
N GLU A 374 -1.27 -17.20 21.96
CA GLU A 374 -1.74 -18.37 21.24
C GLU A 374 -1.24 -18.30 19.80
N VAL A 375 -0.51 -19.34 19.35
CA VAL A 375 0.12 -19.38 18.01
C VAL A 375 -0.50 -20.49 17.19
N TRP A 376 -1.01 -20.13 16.01
CA TRP A 376 -1.53 -21.08 15.04
C TRP A 376 -0.62 -21.14 13.83
N TRP A 377 -0.22 -22.36 13.45
CA TRP A 377 0.53 -22.66 12.24
C TRP A 377 -0.34 -23.45 11.28
N ILE A 378 -0.81 -22.81 10.22
CA ILE A 378 -1.67 -23.43 9.20
C ILE A 378 -0.89 -23.44 7.89
N TYR A 379 -0.55 -24.64 7.42
CA TYR A 379 0.34 -24.77 6.27
C TYR A 379 -0.23 -25.70 5.20
N GLY A 380 -0.15 -25.28 3.93
CA GLY A 380 -0.59 -26.03 2.77
C GLY A 380 0.57 -26.45 1.87
N ALA A 381 0.64 -27.74 1.53
CA ALA A 381 1.55 -28.29 0.53
C ALA A 381 0.83 -29.23 -0.44
N ARG A 382 1.55 -29.73 -1.44
CA ARG A 382 1.03 -30.81 -2.30
C ARG A 382 1.04 -32.14 -1.56
N ASN A 383 2.19 -32.48 -0.99
CA ASN A 383 2.49 -33.73 -0.27
C ASN A 383 3.76 -33.52 0.57
N GLN A 384 4.24 -34.56 1.27
CA GLN A 384 5.43 -34.51 2.11
C GLN A 384 6.70 -34.11 1.34
N ALA A 385 6.92 -34.65 0.13
CA ALA A 385 8.09 -34.31 -0.68
C ALA A 385 8.15 -32.81 -1.05
N ASN A 386 7.01 -32.13 -1.05
CA ASN A 386 6.88 -30.69 -1.31
C ASN A 386 6.64 -29.85 -0.03
N HIS A 387 6.86 -30.40 1.15
CA HIS A 387 6.68 -29.73 2.44
C HIS A 387 8.05 -29.32 3.02
N PRO A 388 8.59 -28.13 2.68
CA PRO A 388 9.82 -27.63 3.28
C PRO A 388 9.59 -27.27 4.75
N PHE A 389 10.64 -27.37 5.56
CA PHE A 389 10.66 -26.98 6.97
C PHE A 389 9.69 -27.74 7.89
N ALA A 390 9.23 -28.94 7.51
CA ALA A 390 8.27 -29.72 8.29
C ALA A 390 8.78 -30.04 9.70
N GLU A 391 10.01 -30.53 9.82
CA GLU A 391 10.63 -30.85 11.11
C GLU A 391 10.97 -29.60 11.92
N GLU A 392 11.47 -28.54 11.23
CA GLU A 392 11.85 -27.28 11.84
C GLU A 392 10.62 -26.59 12.46
N SER A 393 9.54 -26.42 11.70
CA SER A 393 8.30 -25.81 12.21
C SER A 393 7.70 -26.61 13.38
N ARG A 394 7.71 -27.95 13.30
CA ARG A 394 7.26 -28.83 14.38
C ARG A 394 8.09 -28.65 15.66
N SER A 395 9.42 -28.58 15.52
CA SER A 395 10.34 -28.35 16.64
C SER A 395 10.13 -26.98 17.30
N LEU A 396 9.89 -25.93 16.50
CA LEU A 396 9.61 -24.59 17.02
C LEU A 396 8.27 -24.53 17.77
N LEU A 397 7.22 -25.15 17.22
CA LEU A 397 5.91 -25.21 17.86
C LEU A 397 5.94 -25.95 19.20
N GLN A 398 6.75 -27.02 19.34
CA GLN A 398 6.93 -27.74 20.61
C GLN A 398 7.56 -26.88 21.71
N GLN A 399 8.26 -25.78 21.37
CA GLN A 399 8.84 -24.86 22.35
C GLN A 399 7.81 -23.86 22.90
N LEU A 400 6.63 -23.77 22.29
CA LEU A 400 5.56 -22.85 22.65
C LEU A 400 4.49 -23.55 23.50
N GLN A 401 4.05 -22.90 24.57
CA GLN A 401 3.06 -23.47 25.49
C GLN A 401 1.64 -23.51 24.89
N ARG A 402 1.32 -22.58 24.01
CA ARG A 402 -0.02 -22.38 23.44
C ARG A 402 0.04 -22.40 21.91
N ALA A 403 0.70 -23.40 21.34
CA ALA A 403 0.78 -23.58 19.90
C ALA A 403 -0.19 -24.65 19.39
N ARG A 404 -0.74 -24.42 18.21
CA ARG A 404 -1.54 -25.36 17.44
C ARG A 404 -1.11 -25.36 15.99
N SER A 405 -1.20 -26.52 15.32
CA SER A 405 -0.88 -26.61 13.90
C SER A 405 -1.96 -27.38 13.15
N CYS A 406 -2.08 -27.09 11.86
CA CYS A 406 -2.85 -27.88 10.92
C CYS A 406 -2.11 -27.90 9.58
N ILE A 407 -1.71 -29.06 9.14
CA ILE A 407 -1.01 -29.32 7.89
C ILE A 407 -2.01 -29.89 6.88
N VAL A 408 -2.12 -29.23 5.73
CA VAL A 408 -3.09 -29.58 4.68
C VAL A 408 -2.36 -30.00 3.42
N TYR A 409 -2.59 -31.25 2.95
CA TYR A 409 -2.03 -31.72 1.69
C TYR A 409 -3.11 -31.77 0.60
N SER A 410 -2.84 -31.09 -0.53
CA SER A 410 -3.80 -31.05 -1.64
C SER A 410 -3.75 -32.32 -2.52
N ARG A 411 -2.61 -33.00 -2.54
CA ARG A 411 -2.37 -34.23 -3.35
C ARG A 411 -1.43 -35.17 -2.59
N PRO A 412 -1.87 -35.74 -1.46
CA PRO A 412 -1.05 -36.71 -0.74
C PRO A 412 -0.77 -37.91 -1.63
N THR A 413 0.41 -38.53 -1.44
CA THR A 413 0.82 -39.76 -2.11
C THR A 413 0.52 -40.97 -1.22
N SER A 414 0.76 -42.18 -1.70
CA SER A 414 0.61 -43.42 -0.91
C SER A 414 1.56 -43.50 0.28
N ASP A 415 2.64 -42.72 0.24
CA ASP A 415 3.69 -42.72 1.26
C ASP A 415 3.42 -41.68 2.37
N ASP A 416 2.42 -40.81 2.19
CA ASP A 416 2.03 -39.79 3.15
C ASP A 416 1.01 -40.34 4.15
N GLU A 417 1.28 -40.24 5.45
CA GLU A 417 0.44 -40.77 6.52
C GLU A 417 -0.44 -39.66 7.13
N LEU A 418 -1.77 -39.84 7.04
CA LEU A 418 -2.74 -38.97 7.71
C LEU A 418 -2.58 -39.02 9.23
N GLY A 419 -2.57 -37.85 9.89
CA GLY A 419 -2.34 -37.71 11.33
C GLY A 419 -0.88 -37.72 11.74
N LYS A 420 0.06 -37.93 10.83
CA LYS A 420 1.50 -37.86 11.06
C LYS A 420 2.20 -36.83 10.19
N ASP A 421 2.04 -36.94 8.88
CA ASP A 421 2.65 -36.03 7.90
C ASP A 421 1.72 -34.86 7.59
N PHE A 422 0.42 -35.08 7.57
CA PHE A 422 -0.62 -34.08 7.37
C PHE A 422 -1.89 -34.40 8.16
N ASP A 423 -2.69 -33.36 8.43
CA ASP A 423 -3.92 -33.50 9.24
C ASP A 423 -5.17 -33.58 8.35
N ILE A 424 -5.16 -32.93 7.19
CA ILE A 424 -6.32 -32.80 6.31
C ILE A 424 -5.89 -32.88 4.84
N GLN A 425 -6.65 -33.64 4.04
CA GLN A 425 -6.53 -33.61 2.59
C GLN A 425 -7.46 -32.54 2.01
N GLY A 426 -6.91 -31.65 1.16
CA GLY A 426 -7.65 -30.61 0.50
C GLY A 426 -6.89 -29.29 0.39
N HIS A 427 -7.61 -28.19 0.50
CA HIS A 427 -7.08 -26.84 0.49
C HIS A 427 -7.42 -26.10 1.78
N ILE A 428 -6.60 -25.13 2.14
CA ILE A 428 -6.90 -24.24 3.27
C ILE A 428 -8.03 -23.30 2.84
N GLU A 429 -9.12 -23.30 3.61
CA GLU A 429 -10.27 -22.43 3.45
C GLU A 429 -10.66 -21.84 4.80
N VAL A 430 -11.39 -20.72 4.83
CA VAL A 430 -11.78 -20.09 6.10
C VAL A 430 -12.71 -20.98 6.92
N ALA A 431 -13.58 -21.77 6.28
CA ALA A 431 -14.41 -22.76 6.96
C ALA A 431 -13.58 -23.80 7.75
N LEU A 432 -12.36 -24.11 7.30
CA LEU A 432 -11.44 -24.95 8.07
C LEU A 432 -10.97 -24.24 9.33
N LEU A 433 -10.63 -22.95 9.26
CA LEU A 433 -10.21 -22.17 10.42
C LEU A 433 -11.32 -22.09 11.48
N GLU A 434 -12.56 -21.90 11.05
CA GLU A 434 -13.74 -21.95 11.92
C GLU A 434 -13.87 -23.30 12.63
N LYS A 435 -13.78 -24.39 11.86
CA LYS A 435 -13.86 -25.77 12.40
C LYS A 435 -12.75 -26.08 13.40
N LEU A 436 -11.55 -25.54 13.19
CA LEU A 436 -10.41 -25.69 14.10
C LEU A 436 -10.54 -24.84 15.37
N GLY A 437 -11.47 -23.89 15.41
CA GLY A 437 -11.64 -22.94 16.51
C GLY A 437 -10.58 -21.84 16.55
N VAL A 438 -10.04 -21.46 15.39
CA VAL A 438 -9.12 -20.31 15.28
C VAL A 438 -9.86 -19.04 15.71
N PRO A 439 -9.28 -18.17 16.56
CA PRO A 439 -9.92 -16.93 16.96
C PRO A 439 -10.07 -15.97 15.78
N SER A 440 -11.30 -15.48 15.50
CA SER A 440 -11.54 -14.50 14.42
C SER A 440 -10.90 -13.11 14.69
N LYS A 441 -10.62 -12.80 15.97
CA LYS A 441 -9.92 -11.56 16.39
C LYS A 441 -8.44 -11.84 16.69
N ALA A 442 -7.71 -12.39 15.73
CA ALA A 442 -6.28 -12.65 15.80
C ALA A 442 -5.51 -11.77 14.82
N ASP A 443 -4.18 -11.71 14.99
CA ASP A 443 -3.28 -11.18 13.96
C ASP A 443 -3.00 -12.28 12.94
N PHE A 444 -3.51 -12.12 11.73
CA PHE A 444 -3.33 -13.06 10.63
C PHE A 444 -2.18 -12.65 9.72
N TYR A 445 -1.23 -13.55 9.51
CA TYR A 445 -0.12 -13.38 8.57
C TYR A 445 -0.23 -14.39 7.45
N LEU A 446 -0.47 -13.89 6.23
CA LEU A 446 -0.78 -14.69 5.05
C LEU A 446 0.35 -14.62 4.04
N CYS A 447 0.88 -15.76 3.58
CA CYS A 447 1.83 -15.78 2.47
C CYS A 447 1.68 -17.03 1.61
N GLY A 448 1.66 -16.85 0.28
CA GLY A 448 1.45 -17.94 -0.66
C GLY A 448 1.05 -17.46 -2.05
N PRO A 449 0.51 -18.35 -2.92
CA PRO A 449 0.03 -17.99 -4.26
C PRO A 449 -1.07 -16.93 -4.23
N SER A 450 -1.12 -16.08 -5.27
CA SER A 450 -2.04 -14.92 -5.31
C SER A 450 -3.53 -15.31 -5.19
N SER A 451 -3.96 -16.42 -5.82
CA SER A 451 -5.34 -16.91 -5.69
C SER A 451 -5.66 -17.32 -4.25
N PHE A 452 -4.76 -18.08 -3.62
CA PHE A 452 -4.88 -18.48 -2.22
C PHE A 452 -4.99 -17.26 -1.29
N LEU A 453 -4.12 -16.27 -1.44
CA LEU A 453 -4.15 -15.06 -0.61
C LEU A 453 -5.46 -14.29 -0.76
N LYS A 454 -5.96 -14.18 -1.99
CA LYS A 454 -7.24 -13.52 -2.27
C LYS A 454 -8.38 -14.22 -1.55
N ASP A 455 -8.51 -15.54 -1.74
CA ASP A 455 -9.63 -16.32 -1.21
C ASP A 455 -9.64 -16.33 0.32
N ILE A 456 -8.47 -16.53 0.96
CA ILE A 456 -8.33 -16.50 2.41
C ILE A 456 -8.60 -15.09 2.95
N ARG A 457 -8.04 -14.04 2.35
CA ARG A 457 -8.26 -12.66 2.82
C ARG A 457 -9.73 -12.26 2.75
N GLU A 458 -10.39 -12.49 1.60
CA GLU A 458 -11.80 -12.18 1.42
C GLU A 458 -12.68 -13.01 2.38
N GLY A 459 -12.31 -14.26 2.62
CA GLY A 459 -13.00 -15.12 3.57
C GLY A 459 -12.84 -14.66 5.02
N LEU A 460 -11.63 -14.30 5.46
CA LEU A 460 -11.36 -13.77 6.81
C LEU A 460 -12.16 -12.49 7.09
N LEU A 461 -12.20 -11.55 6.14
CA LEU A 461 -12.97 -10.32 6.28
C LEU A 461 -14.48 -10.59 6.40
N ARG A 462 -15.01 -11.54 5.62
CA ARG A 462 -16.42 -11.99 5.73
C ARG A 462 -16.70 -12.70 7.04
N TRP A 463 -15.73 -13.42 7.59
CA TRP A 463 -15.82 -14.09 8.89
C TRP A 463 -15.76 -13.11 10.07
N GLY A 464 -15.42 -11.83 9.84
CA GLY A 464 -15.37 -10.78 10.85
C GLY A 464 -13.99 -10.53 11.44
N ALA A 465 -12.92 -10.99 10.79
CA ALA A 465 -11.56 -10.59 11.14
C ALA A 465 -11.36 -9.08 10.86
N PRO A 466 -10.79 -8.29 11.79
CA PRO A 466 -10.49 -6.89 11.55
C PRO A 466 -9.53 -6.73 10.37
N ALA A 467 -9.84 -5.82 9.45
CA ALA A 467 -9.02 -5.63 8.24
C ALA A 467 -7.57 -5.24 8.54
N GLU A 468 -7.34 -4.49 9.61
CA GLU A 468 -6.03 -4.08 10.12
C GLU A 468 -5.22 -5.23 10.74
N SER A 469 -5.87 -6.33 11.10
CA SER A 469 -5.23 -7.54 11.64
C SER A 469 -4.94 -8.59 10.58
N VAL A 470 -5.29 -8.35 9.30
CA VAL A 470 -5.02 -9.28 8.20
C VAL A 470 -3.88 -8.76 7.34
N HIS A 471 -2.68 -9.30 7.58
CA HIS A 471 -1.44 -8.96 6.90
C HIS A 471 -1.13 -9.99 5.81
N SER A 472 -0.69 -9.54 4.63
CA SER A 472 -0.33 -10.47 3.55
C SER A 472 0.90 -10.02 2.77
N GLU A 473 1.74 -10.98 2.40
CA GLU A 473 2.87 -10.80 1.49
C GLU A 473 2.69 -11.73 0.28
N THR A 474 2.93 -11.22 -0.92
CA THR A 474 2.77 -12.00 -2.16
C THR A 474 4.10 -12.11 -2.88
N PHE A 475 4.42 -13.32 -3.38
CA PHE A 475 5.61 -13.58 -4.19
C PHE A 475 5.28 -13.58 -5.68
N GLY A 476 6.17 -12.99 -6.48
CA GLY A 476 6.02 -12.91 -7.93
C GLY A 476 5.43 -11.58 -8.41
N SER A 477 5.26 -11.45 -9.73
CA SER A 477 4.59 -10.31 -10.33
C SER A 477 3.12 -10.30 -9.90
N ILE A 478 2.80 -9.48 -8.93
CA ILE A 478 1.41 -9.22 -8.56
C ILE A 478 0.86 -8.28 -9.61
N THR A 479 -0.30 -8.63 -10.16
CA THR A 479 -1.19 -7.62 -10.71
C THR A 479 -1.52 -6.64 -9.58
N GLY A 480 -0.80 -5.52 -9.54
CA GLY A 480 -0.96 -4.51 -8.51
C GLY A 480 -2.37 -3.99 -8.51
N ILE A 481 -2.90 -3.76 -7.32
CA ILE A 481 -4.09 -2.94 -7.16
C ILE A 481 -3.64 -1.51 -7.43
N THR A 482 -3.56 -1.15 -8.70
CA THR A 482 -3.50 0.25 -9.10
C THR A 482 -4.93 0.78 -9.01
N PRO A 483 -5.22 1.78 -8.16
CA PRO A 483 -6.55 2.38 -8.17
C PRO A 483 -6.85 2.90 -9.57
N GLY A 484 -7.77 2.26 -10.29
CA GLY A 484 -8.25 2.71 -11.60
C GLY A 484 -7.89 1.86 -12.82
N LEU A 485 -7.11 0.77 -12.71
CA LEU A 485 -6.90 -0.16 -13.81
C LEU A 485 -7.62 -1.47 -13.55
N GLY A 486 -8.52 -1.82 -14.49
CA GLY A 486 -9.21 -3.09 -14.51
C GLY A 486 -8.22 -4.27 -14.62
N ARG A 487 -8.65 -5.42 -14.10
CA ARG A 487 -7.91 -6.68 -14.12
C ARG A 487 -7.59 -7.10 -15.57
N PHE A 488 -6.30 -7.08 -15.93
CA PHE A 488 -5.83 -7.83 -17.06
C PHE A 488 -4.74 -8.78 -16.58
N ALA A 489 -5.01 -10.07 -16.66
CA ALA A 489 -4.01 -11.11 -16.53
C ALA A 489 -3.21 -11.14 -17.85
N HIS A 490 -2.18 -10.30 -17.95
CA HIS A 490 -1.22 -10.35 -19.04
C HIS A 490 0.18 -10.53 -18.46
N ASN A 491 1.02 -11.25 -19.21
CA ASN A 491 2.47 -11.20 -18.97
C ASN A 491 2.93 -9.75 -19.09
N PRO A 492 3.94 -9.31 -18.29
CA PRO A 492 4.45 -7.97 -18.39
C PRO A 492 4.73 -7.57 -19.84
N HIS A 493 4.11 -6.48 -20.28
CA HIS A 493 4.29 -5.95 -21.62
C HIS A 493 5.68 -5.30 -21.71
N GLN A 494 6.44 -5.63 -22.77
CA GLN A 494 7.61 -4.85 -23.12
C GLN A 494 7.19 -3.87 -24.22
N PRO A 495 7.33 -2.54 -23.99
CA PRO A 495 7.07 -1.55 -25.02
C PRO A 495 7.89 -1.83 -26.28
N ALA A 496 7.32 -1.56 -27.46
CA ALA A 496 8.01 -1.74 -28.75
C ALA A 496 9.25 -0.84 -28.90
N GLU A 497 9.28 0.30 -28.21
CA GLU A 497 10.42 1.21 -28.16
C GLU A 497 11.14 1.05 -26.82
N MET A 498 12.25 0.34 -26.80
CA MET A 498 13.14 0.30 -25.64
C MET A 498 13.92 1.60 -25.56
N GLY A 499 14.01 2.19 -24.37
CA GLY A 499 14.87 3.33 -24.10
C GLY A 499 16.35 2.97 -24.29
N SER A 500 17.19 3.98 -24.52
CA SER A 500 18.66 3.84 -24.59
C SER A 500 19.37 4.43 -23.37
N GLY A 501 18.62 4.87 -22.38
CA GLY A 501 19.14 5.49 -21.15
C GLY A 501 19.51 4.47 -20.06
N PRO A 502 19.71 4.95 -18.82
CA PRO A 502 20.08 4.11 -17.68
C PRO A 502 19.16 2.93 -17.46
N ALA A 503 19.69 1.83 -16.94
CA ALA A 503 18.93 0.65 -16.59
C ALA A 503 18.11 0.90 -15.30
N VAL A 504 16.81 0.62 -15.36
CA VAL A 504 15.90 0.64 -14.21
C VAL A 504 15.44 -0.77 -13.92
N SER A 505 15.85 -1.31 -12.78
CA SER A 505 15.48 -2.65 -12.33
C SER A 505 14.33 -2.58 -11.33
N PHE A 506 13.24 -3.28 -11.61
CA PHE A 506 12.12 -3.48 -10.70
C PHE A 506 12.28 -4.84 -10.03
N ALA A 507 12.80 -4.83 -8.80
CA ALA A 507 13.34 -6.03 -8.14
C ALA A 507 12.29 -7.09 -7.83
N ARG A 508 11.11 -6.69 -7.35
CA ARG A 508 10.01 -7.62 -7.04
C ARG A 508 9.40 -8.22 -8.32
N SER A 509 9.22 -7.38 -9.33
CA SER A 509 8.67 -7.80 -10.63
C SER A 509 9.69 -8.54 -11.47
N GLY A 510 10.98 -8.43 -11.16
CA GLY A 510 12.08 -9.04 -11.90
C GLY A 510 12.25 -8.47 -13.31
N ILE A 511 11.80 -7.23 -13.53
CA ILE A 511 11.84 -6.56 -14.81
C ILE A 511 13.02 -5.58 -14.84
N ASN A 512 13.76 -5.61 -15.93
CA ASN A 512 14.77 -4.60 -16.27
C ASN A 512 14.30 -3.81 -17.48
N ALA A 513 14.23 -2.50 -17.34
CA ALA A 513 13.80 -1.57 -18.38
C ALA A 513 14.90 -0.53 -18.61
N ALA A 514 15.12 -0.12 -19.85
CA ALA A 514 15.97 1.02 -20.14
C ALA A 514 15.14 2.31 -20.08
N TRP A 515 15.66 3.31 -19.38
CA TRP A 515 15.02 4.62 -19.31
C TRP A 515 14.93 5.29 -20.69
N SER A 516 13.82 5.95 -20.94
CA SER A 516 13.66 6.83 -22.10
C SER A 516 13.20 8.22 -21.65
N PRO A 517 13.71 9.29 -22.25
CA PRO A 517 13.23 10.65 -22.01
C PRO A 517 11.73 10.87 -22.31
N ASN A 518 11.11 9.93 -23.05
CA ASN A 518 9.68 9.94 -23.32
C ASN A 518 8.83 9.69 -22.05
N PHE A 519 9.43 9.14 -20.99
CA PHE A 519 8.78 8.99 -19.69
C PHE A 519 9.06 10.22 -18.81
N GLU A 520 8.02 10.77 -18.24
CA GLU A 520 8.16 11.91 -17.33
C GLU A 520 8.63 11.48 -15.93
N SER A 521 8.38 10.21 -15.54
CA SER A 521 8.70 9.69 -14.21
C SER A 521 8.91 8.18 -14.21
N LEU A 522 9.56 7.68 -13.17
CA LEU A 522 9.72 6.24 -12.90
C LEU A 522 8.37 5.52 -12.76
N LEU A 523 7.32 6.22 -12.32
CA LEU A 523 5.96 5.69 -12.32
C LEU A 523 5.47 5.39 -13.74
N GLU A 524 5.70 6.28 -14.70
CA GLU A 524 5.28 6.07 -16.10
C GLU A 524 6.05 4.92 -16.74
N LEU A 525 7.34 4.80 -16.46
CA LEU A 525 8.13 3.65 -16.89
C LEU A 525 7.58 2.34 -16.29
N ALA A 526 7.30 2.32 -14.98
CA ALA A 526 6.72 1.15 -14.32
C ALA A 526 5.38 0.75 -14.95
N GLU A 527 4.51 1.72 -15.22
CA GLU A 527 3.22 1.47 -15.87
C GLU A 527 3.37 0.97 -17.31
N ALA A 528 4.35 1.46 -18.07
CA ALA A 528 4.60 1.03 -19.44
C ALA A 528 5.04 -0.45 -19.51
N TYR A 529 5.68 -0.95 -18.48
CA TYR A 529 6.12 -2.34 -18.34
C TYR A 529 5.16 -3.20 -17.49
N ASP A 530 3.94 -2.72 -17.22
CA ASP A 530 2.96 -3.38 -16.35
C ASP A 530 3.50 -3.75 -14.96
N VAL A 531 4.49 -3.00 -14.47
CA VAL A 531 5.02 -3.18 -13.11
C VAL A 531 3.99 -2.66 -12.11
N PRO A 532 3.58 -3.49 -11.15
CA PRO A 532 2.62 -3.09 -10.13
C PRO A 532 3.19 -1.99 -9.24
N VAL A 533 2.55 -0.83 -9.21
CA VAL A 533 2.93 0.30 -8.39
C VAL A 533 1.69 1.00 -7.82
N ARG A 534 1.75 1.36 -6.56
CA ARG A 534 0.68 2.17 -5.94
C ARG A 534 0.90 3.64 -6.28
N TRP A 535 -0.16 4.34 -6.63
CA TRP A 535 -0.10 5.79 -6.90
C TRP A 535 -1.46 6.46 -6.69
N SER A 536 -1.45 7.77 -6.47
CA SER A 536 -2.67 8.59 -6.35
C SER A 536 -2.47 9.98 -6.95
N CYS A 537 -1.74 10.89 -6.28
CA CYS A 537 -1.64 12.29 -6.70
C CYS A 537 -0.79 12.50 -7.97
N ARG A 538 0.23 11.68 -8.24
CA ARG A 538 1.24 11.79 -9.31
C ARG A 538 2.07 13.08 -9.27
N THR A 539 2.14 13.76 -8.14
CA THR A 539 2.75 15.08 -7.97
C THR A 539 3.64 15.19 -6.74
N GLY A 540 4.03 14.07 -6.14
CA GLY A 540 4.93 14.06 -4.99
C GLY A 540 4.31 14.56 -3.68
N VAL A 541 2.99 14.48 -3.50
CA VAL A 541 2.28 15.01 -2.32
C VAL A 541 1.82 13.92 -1.37
N CYS A 542 1.14 12.88 -1.90
CA CYS A 542 0.38 11.93 -1.07
C CYS A 542 1.19 10.71 -0.61
N HIS A 543 2.43 10.59 -0.99
CA HIS A 543 3.33 9.48 -0.69
C HIS A 543 2.83 8.06 -1.04
N THR A 544 1.67 7.94 -1.71
CA THR A 544 1.12 6.62 -2.11
C THR A 544 2.07 5.82 -3.02
N CYS A 545 2.94 6.52 -3.78
CA CYS A 545 3.91 5.93 -4.69
C CYS A 545 5.32 5.79 -4.07
N VAL A 546 5.45 5.94 -2.76
CA VAL A 546 6.71 5.70 -2.06
C VAL A 546 7.20 4.28 -2.34
N THR A 547 8.46 4.18 -2.71
CA THR A 547 9.11 2.94 -3.13
C THR A 547 10.53 2.90 -2.62
N GLY A 548 11.00 1.75 -2.18
CA GLY A 548 12.39 1.57 -1.75
C GLY A 548 13.35 1.76 -2.92
N LEU A 549 14.33 2.64 -2.77
CA LEU A 549 15.48 2.77 -3.67
C LEU A 549 16.56 1.82 -3.17
N ILE A 550 16.73 0.68 -3.84
CA ILE A 550 17.69 -0.37 -3.46
C ILE A 550 19.11 0.10 -3.77
N SER A 551 19.33 0.60 -4.99
CA SER A 551 20.64 1.13 -5.43
C SER A 551 20.48 2.23 -6.48
N GLY A 552 21.54 3.03 -6.65
CA GLY A 552 21.60 4.15 -7.57
C GLY A 552 21.10 5.46 -6.96
N SER A 553 20.86 6.45 -7.81
CA SER A 553 20.37 7.76 -7.40
C SER A 553 19.32 8.28 -8.37
N ILE A 554 18.49 9.21 -7.88
CA ILE A 554 17.41 9.82 -8.66
C ILE A 554 17.51 11.35 -8.62
N THR A 555 16.86 11.98 -9.57
CA THR A 555 16.54 13.41 -9.55
C THR A 555 15.04 13.57 -9.53
N TYR A 556 14.53 14.47 -8.71
CA TYR A 556 13.12 14.85 -8.77
C TYR A 556 12.90 15.87 -9.88
N ARG A 557 11.97 15.59 -10.79
CA ARG A 557 11.56 16.51 -11.86
C ARG A 557 11.00 17.82 -11.30
N TYR A 558 10.29 17.69 -10.20
CA TYR A 558 9.84 18.78 -9.33
C TYR A 558 9.94 18.27 -7.90
N GLU A 559 10.40 19.15 -7.01
CA GLU A 559 10.56 18.78 -5.61
C GLU A 559 9.22 18.32 -5.03
N PRO A 560 9.20 17.15 -4.37
CA PRO A 560 8.01 16.72 -3.64
C PRO A 560 7.72 17.71 -2.51
N LEU A 561 6.45 17.78 -2.10
CA LEU A 561 6.02 18.64 -1.00
C LEU A 561 6.77 18.27 0.28
N GLU A 562 6.99 17.00 0.49
CA GLU A 562 7.79 16.41 1.57
C GLU A 562 8.64 15.28 0.99
N LYS A 563 9.93 15.23 1.36
CA LYS A 563 10.82 14.16 0.90
C LYS A 563 10.51 12.87 1.64
N PRO A 564 10.52 11.72 0.96
CA PRO A 564 10.36 10.44 1.64
C PRO A 564 11.56 10.15 2.54
N THR A 565 11.41 9.20 3.46
CA THR A 565 12.50 8.72 4.31
C THR A 565 13.69 8.25 3.50
N GLN A 566 14.88 8.33 4.09
CA GLN A 566 16.12 7.92 3.44
C GLN A 566 16.03 6.47 2.93
N GLY A 567 16.46 6.25 1.70
CA GLY A 567 16.38 4.95 1.02
C GLY A 567 15.04 4.69 0.33
N ASN A 568 14.14 5.67 0.31
CA ASN A 568 12.89 5.63 -0.44
C ASN A 568 12.83 6.76 -1.49
N VAL A 569 11.96 6.58 -2.46
CA VAL A 569 11.74 7.51 -3.57
C VAL A 569 10.25 7.63 -3.88
N LEU A 570 9.80 8.82 -4.27
CA LEU A 570 8.47 9.04 -4.83
C LEU A 570 8.54 8.86 -6.35
N VAL A 571 8.24 7.65 -6.82
CA VAL A 571 8.42 7.29 -8.23
C VAL A 571 7.59 8.12 -9.20
N CYS A 572 6.51 8.77 -8.73
CA CYS A 572 5.65 9.59 -9.58
C CYS A 572 6.26 10.93 -10.01
N CYS A 573 7.33 11.38 -9.39
CA CYS A 573 8.02 12.63 -9.70
C CYS A 573 9.54 12.48 -9.85
N ALA A 574 10.05 11.25 -9.77
CA ALA A 574 11.48 10.95 -9.86
C ALA A 574 11.89 10.44 -11.25
N GLN A 575 13.13 10.73 -11.62
CA GLN A 575 13.82 10.23 -12.81
C GLN A 575 15.16 9.61 -12.40
N PRO A 576 15.69 8.60 -13.12
CA PRO A 576 16.94 7.95 -12.75
C PRO A 576 18.15 8.83 -13.13
N ASN A 577 19.15 8.88 -12.27
CA ASN A 577 20.44 9.55 -12.45
C ASN A 577 21.56 8.54 -12.74
N GLY A 578 21.34 7.57 -13.61
CA GLY A 578 22.17 6.40 -13.83
C GLY A 578 21.40 5.13 -13.52
N ASP A 579 22.07 3.99 -13.53
CA ASP A 579 21.43 2.71 -13.26
C ASP A 579 20.88 2.65 -11.84
N ILE A 580 19.61 2.25 -11.71
CA ILE A 580 18.92 2.16 -10.42
C ILE A 580 18.20 0.82 -10.25
N SER A 581 18.02 0.42 -8.99
CA SER A 581 17.15 -0.69 -8.61
C SER A 581 16.10 -0.21 -7.61
N LEU A 582 14.84 -0.52 -7.91
CA LEU A 582 13.67 -0.17 -7.12
C LEU A 582 13.03 -1.43 -6.52
N ASP A 583 12.44 -1.27 -5.36
CA ASP A 583 11.69 -2.32 -4.66
C ASP A 583 10.23 -2.41 -5.17
N LEU A 584 10.09 -2.67 -6.49
CA LEU A 584 8.83 -2.83 -7.22
C LEU A 584 8.77 -4.15 -7.98
#